data_81b996f491492ba0a990bde020a47910
#
_entry.id   81b996f491492ba0a990bde020a47910
#
_cell.length_a   1.000
_cell.length_b   1.000
_cell.length_c   1.000
_cell.angle_alpha   90.00
_cell.angle_beta   90.00
_cell.angle_gamma   90.00
#
_symmetry.space_group_name_H-M   'P 1'
#
loop_
_entity.id
_entity.type
_entity.pdbx_description
1 polymer ?
#
loop_
_entity_poly.entity_id
_entity_poly.type
_entity_poly.pdbx_seq_one_letter_code
_entity_poly.pdbx_strand_id
1 'polypeptide(L)'
;MFRGRVRHVHFIGVGGIGMSGLAEILRTLEFDVSGSDLRAGENTKNLERLGVRIDIGHRAENVHGADVVVYSSAIDYENPEVREARLHGIPVIPRAEMLAELMRVKYGIAIAGSHGKTTTTSLVATVLRAAGFDPTVVVGGRMAALGSNARLGEGNMLVAEADESDGSFLRLTPTIAVVTNIDPEHLDFYKTHELLKEAFLQFIEKVPFYGLAVLCLDHPHVQDLLPRIQRRHVTYGLTPQATYHARGLNYHGLSTSFVAFHRDKPLGEF
;
A
#
# COMPACT_ATOMS: atom_id res chain seq x y z
N MET A 1 7.30 -12.32 15.21
CA MET A 1 5.98 -11.87 14.76
C MET A 1 5.38 -11.02 15.87
N PHE A 2 4.88 -9.81 15.60
CA PHE A 2 4.35 -8.91 16.63
C PHE A 2 3.09 -9.47 17.34
N ARG A 3 2.35 -10.39 16.71
CA ARG A 3 1.11 -11.05 17.18
C ARG A 3 1.20 -11.73 18.56
N GLY A 4 2.38 -11.94 19.12
CA GLY A 4 2.54 -12.50 20.48
C GLY A 4 2.74 -11.45 21.57
N ARG A 5 3.04 -10.19 21.18
CA ARG A 5 3.31 -9.09 22.12
C ARG A 5 2.30 -7.96 22.02
N VAL A 6 1.64 -7.81 20.87
CA VAL A 6 0.61 -6.80 20.60
C VAL A 6 -0.72 -7.53 20.46
N ARG A 7 -1.70 -7.13 21.26
CA ARG A 7 -3.09 -7.63 21.22
C ARG A 7 -4.06 -6.51 20.87
N HIS A 8 -3.86 -5.34 21.44
CA HIS A 8 -4.73 -4.19 21.25
C HIS A 8 -4.03 -3.09 20.46
N VAL A 9 -4.62 -2.71 19.32
CA VAL A 9 -4.15 -1.65 18.42
C VAL A 9 -5.18 -0.52 18.41
N HIS A 10 -4.73 0.69 18.77
CA HIS A 10 -5.57 1.89 18.72
C HIS A 10 -5.23 2.76 17.51
N PHE A 11 -6.24 3.22 16.77
CA PHE A 11 -6.09 4.05 15.58
C PHE A 11 -6.57 5.48 15.79
N ILE A 12 -5.70 6.48 15.62
CA ILE A 12 -6.06 7.92 15.67
C ILE A 12 -6.37 8.40 14.24
N GLY A 13 -7.58 8.90 14.01
CA GLY A 13 -8.09 9.25 12.68
C GLY A 13 -8.59 8.02 11.92
N VAL A 14 -9.25 7.11 12.62
CA VAL A 14 -9.63 5.78 12.09
C VAL A 14 -10.65 5.83 10.95
N GLY A 15 -11.42 6.92 10.84
CA GLY A 15 -12.38 7.14 9.74
C GLY A 15 -11.73 7.47 8.40
N GLY A 16 -10.43 7.79 8.39
CA GLY A 16 -9.68 7.99 7.16
C GLY A 16 -9.62 6.72 6.32
N ILE A 17 -9.64 6.89 4.98
CA ILE A 17 -9.73 5.79 4.01
C ILE A 17 -8.67 4.69 4.27
N GLY A 18 -7.39 5.06 4.32
CA GLY A 18 -6.31 4.09 4.54
C GLY A 18 -6.21 3.56 5.98
N MET A 19 -6.76 4.28 6.96
CA MET A 19 -6.78 3.87 8.37
C MET A 19 -7.86 2.82 8.62
N SER A 20 -9.07 3.07 8.14
CA SER A 20 -10.21 2.16 8.31
C SER A 20 -9.94 0.80 7.67
N GLY A 21 -9.30 0.77 6.51
CA GLY A 21 -8.92 -0.49 5.86
C GLY A 21 -7.93 -1.33 6.67
N LEU A 22 -6.92 -0.70 7.29
CA LEU A 22 -5.99 -1.41 8.17
C LEU A 22 -6.67 -1.89 9.46
N ALA A 23 -7.53 -1.06 10.05
CA ALA A 23 -8.30 -1.43 11.24
C ALA A 23 -9.20 -2.66 10.97
N GLU A 24 -9.88 -2.69 9.81
CA GLU A 24 -10.70 -3.82 9.36
C GLU A 24 -9.86 -5.10 9.21
N ILE A 25 -8.70 -5.02 8.53
CA ILE A 25 -7.79 -6.16 8.35
C ILE A 25 -7.33 -6.68 9.72
N LEU A 26 -6.86 -5.82 10.62
CA LEU A 26 -6.39 -6.22 11.93
C LEU A 26 -7.51 -6.84 12.77
N ARG A 27 -8.71 -6.27 12.72
CA ARG A 27 -9.89 -6.82 13.42
C ARG A 27 -10.24 -8.22 12.92
N THR A 28 -10.19 -8.44 11.59
CA THR A 28 -10.45 -9.76 11.00
C THR A 28 -9.31 -10.76 11.30
N LEU A 29 -8.09 -10.27 11.52
CA LEU A 29 -6.97 -11.06 12.04
C LEU A 29 -7.05 -11.30 13.57
N GLU A 30 -8.20 -11.02 14.18
CA GLU A 30 -8.51 -11.23 15.61
C GLU A 30 -7.69 -10.37 16.60
N PHE A 31 -7.14 -9.23 16.15
CA PHE A 31 -6.65 -8.21 17.06
C PHE A 31 -7.82 -7.52 17.76
N ASP A 32 -7.61 -7.10 18.99
CA ASP A 32 -8.46 -6.10 19.61
C ASP A 32 -8.14 -4.74 18.98
N VAL A 33 -9.15 -4.09 18.40
CA VAL A 33 -8.99 -2.84 17.66
C VAL A 33 -9.91 -1.79 18.24
N SER A 34 -9.35 -0.63 18.51
CA SER A 34 -10.10 0.58 18.83
C SER A 34 -9.63 1.75 17.97
N GLY A 35 -10.39 2.82 17.95
CA GLY A 35 -9.95 4.02 17.25
C GLY A 35 -10.75 5.25 17.60
N SER A 36 -10.21 6.40 17.28
CA SER A 36 -10.84 7.70 17.43
C SER A 36 -10.90 8.44 16.11
N ASP A 37 -11.90 9.30 15.96
CA ASP A 37 -12.00 10.25 14.86
C ASP A 37 -12.73 11.52 15.31
N LEU A 38 -12.50 12.65 14.64
CA LEU A 38 -13.19 13.90 14.94
C LEU A 38 -14.68 13.84 14.60
N ARG A 39 -15.08 13.00 13.63
CA ARG A 39 -16.45 12.90 13.14
C ARG A 39 -16.84 11.45 12.87
N ALA A 40 -18.07 11.12 13.18
CA ALA A 40 -18.67 9.87 12.71
C ALA A 40 -18.88 9.93 11.18
N GLY A 41 -18.53 8.85 10.50
CA GLY A 41 -18.68 8.70 9.05
C GLY A 41 -19.07 7.27 8.66
N GLU A 42 -19.11 6.99 7.37
CA GLU A 42 -19.45 5.66 6.87
C GLU A 42 -18.40 4.62 7.30
N ASN A 43 -17.11 4.98 7.23
CA ASN A 43 -16.02 4.09 7.62
C ASN A 43 -16.05 3.74 9.11
N THR A 44 -16.28 4.72 9.99
CA THR A 44 -16.40 4.47 11.44
C THR A 44 -17.57 3.57 11.76
N LYS A 45 -18.75 3.80 11.13
CA LYS A 45 -19.94 2.94 11.31
C LYS A 45 -19.71 1.52 10.81
N ASN A 46 -18.96 1.34 9.72
CA ASN A 46 -18.61 0.01 9.24
C ASN A 46 -17.68 -0.72 10.22
N LEU A 47 -16.70 -0.04 10.79
CA LEU A 47 -15.82 -0.59 11.81
C LEU A 47 -16.58 -0.97 13.10
N GLU A 48 -17.52 -0.14 13.54
CA GLU A 48 -18.40 -0.46 14.69
C GLU A 48 -19.21 -1.75 14.46
N ARG A 49 -19.74 -1.96 13.23
CA ARG A 49 -20.42 -3.23 12.88
C ARG A 49 -19.51 -4.46 12.95
N LEU A 50 -18.20 -4.26 12.74
CA LEU A 50 -17.17 -5.31 12.87
C LEU A 50 -16.72 -5.50 14.33
N GLY A 51 -17.32 -4.74 15.28
CA GLY A 51 -16.97 -4.83 16.70
C GLY A 51 -15.72 -4.04 17.08
N VAL A 52 -15.33 -3.04 16.30
CA VAL A 52 -14.27 -2.08 16.67
C VAL A 52 -14.88 -1.00 17.57
N ARG A 53 -14.25 -0.71 18.70
CA ARG A 53 -14.64 0.40 19.57
C ARG A 53 -14.20 1.72 18.95
N ILE A 54 -15.18 2.62 18.69
CA ILE A 54 -14.93 3.93 18.09
C ILE A 54 -15.28 5.03 19.08
N ASP A 55 -14.35 5.92 19.32
CA ASP A 55 -14.53 7.12 20.14
C ASP A 55 -14.59 8.38 19.24
N ILE A 56 -15.62 9.20 19.40
CA ILE A 56 -15.72 10.48 18.67
C ILE A 56 -15.08 11.57 19.53
N GLY A 57 -14.11 12.25 18.92
CA GLY A 57 -13.21 13.21 19.56
C GLY A 57 -11.93 12.57 20.09
N HIS A 58 -10.86 13.36 20.06
CA HIS A 58 -9.55 12.92 20.55
C HIS A 58 -9.41 13.25 22.03
N ARG A 59 -9.27 12.23 22.87
CA ARG A 59 -9.09 12.33 24.31
C ARG A 59 -7.97 11.41 24.78
N ALA A 60 -7.22 11.84 25.77
CA ALA A 60 -6.10 11.10 26.34
C ALA A 60 -6.47 9.64 26.72
N GLU A 61 -7.67 9.48 27.33
CA GLU A 61 -8.15 8.19 27.85
C GLU A 61 -8.38 7.14 26.75
N ASN A 62 -8.58 7.56 25.49
CA ASN A 62 -8.90 6.65 24.40
C ASN A 62 -7.81 5.59 24.16
N VAL A 63 -6.55 5.93 24.47
CA VAL A 63 -5.37 5.04 24.26
C VAL A 63 -5.09 4.10 25.42
N HIS A 64 -5.83 4.22 26.54
CA HIS A 64 -5.58 3.38 27.69
C HIS A 64 -5.79 1.88 27.37
N GLY A 65 -4.80 1.07 27.71
CA GLY A 65 -4.82 -0.36 27.42
C GLY A 65 -4.41 -0.74 26.00
N ALA A 66 -4.06 0.20 25.14
CA ALA A 66 -3.47 -0.11 23.84
C ALA A 66 -2.01 -0.56 23.97
N ASP A 67 -1.62 -1.56 23.20
CA ASP A 67 -0.22 -2.00 23.10
C ASP A 67 0.56 -1.18 22.07
N VAL A 68 -0.14 -0.59 21.10
CA VAL A 68 0.41 0.28 20.08
C VAL A 68 -0.65 1.26 19.58
N VAL A 69 -0.25 2.47 19.28
CA VAL A 69 -1.07 3.52 18.69
C VAL A 69 -0.61 3.77 17.26
N VAL A 70 -1.57 3.72 16.33
CA VAL A 70 -1.35 3.99 14.90
C VAL A 70 -1.99 5.34 14.57
N TYR A 71 -1.23 6.25 13.95
CA TYR A 71 -1.76 7.55 13.56
C TYR A 71 -1.68 7.80 12.05
N SER A 72 -2.60 8.60 11.53
CA SER A 72 -2.56 9.07 10.14
C SER A 72 -1.65 10.31 10.02
N SER A 73 -1.13 10.57 8.81
CA SER A 73 -0.31 11.75 8.52
C SER A 73 -1.02 13.09 8.77
N ALA A 74 -2.35 13.09 8.88
CA ALA A 74 -3.16 14.27 9.21
C ALA A 74 -3.21 14.60 10.72
N ILE A 75 -2.66 13.73 11.58
CA ILE A 75 -2.68 13.90 13.04
C ILE A 75 -1.43 14.64 13.48
N ASP A 76 -1.64 15.74 14.24
CA ASP A 76 -0.56 16.50 14.85
C ASP A 76 0.08 15.73 16.01
N TYR A 77 1.39 15.95 16.23
CA TYR A 77 2.13 15.41 17.36
C TYR A 77 1.64 15.94 18.72
N GLU A 78 0.94 17.08 18.74
CA GLU A 78 0.30 17.65 19.94
C GLU A 78 -1.08 17.06 20.24
N ASN A 79 -1.56 16.12 19.41
CA ASN A 79 -2.81 15.40 19.67
C ASN A 79 -2.78 14.76 21.07
N PRO A 80 -3.84 14.90 21.89
CA PRO A 80 -3.87 14.43 23.28
C PRO A 80 -3.62 12.90 23.39
N GLU A 81 -4.08 12.11 22.42
CA GLU A 81 -3.87 10.67 22.39
C GLU A 81 -2.40 10.32 22.09
N VAL A 82 -1.74 11.06 21.17
CA VAL A 82 -0.31 10.88 20.87
C VAL A 82 0.53 11.22 22.09
N ARG A 83 0.21 12.32 22.80
CA ARG A 83 0.92 12.73 24.00
C ARG A 83 0.76 11.72 25.13
N GLU A 84 -0.46 11.28 25.37
CA GLU A 84 -0.77 10.31 26.42
C GLU A 84 -0.08 8.96 26.17
N ALA A 85 -0.15 8.46 24.93
CA ALA A 85 0.55 7.22 24.56
C ALA A 85 2.05 7.29 24.84
N ARG A 86 2.69 8.43 24.49
CA ARG A 86 4.12 8.65 24.78
C ARG A 86 4.43 8.72 26.27
N LEU A 87 3.59 9.38 27.06
CA LEU A 87 3.75 9.49 28.52
C LEU A 87 3.73 8.09 29.18
N HIS A 88 2.92 7.17 28.64
CA HIS A 88 2.80 5.81 29.13
C HIS A 88 3.74 4.82 28.44
N GLY A 89 4.66 5.28 27.60
CA GLY A 89 5.61 4.41 26.87
C GLY A 89 4.95 3.48 25.84
N ILE A 90 3.70 3.79 25.40
CA ILE A 90 3.02 3.06 24.35
C ILE A 90 3.65 3.48 23.00
N PRO A 91 4.11 2.54 22.16
CA PRO A 91 4.64 2.85 20.83
C PRO A 91 3.62 3.60 19.98
N VAL A 92 4.04 4.69 19.34
CA VAL A 92 3.23 5.51 18.43
C VAL A 92 3.85 5.43 17.05
N ILE A 93 3.18 4.76 16.12
CA ILE A 93 3.69 4.46 14.79
C ILE A 93 2.79 5.05 13.68
N PRO A 94 3.35 5.50 12.57
CA PRO A 94 2.56 5.96 11.43
C PRO A 94 1.88 4.77 10.71
N ARG A 95 0.78 5.06 10.02
CA ARG A 95 0.01 4.10 9.20
C ARG A 95 0.89 3.21 8.31
N ALA A 96 1.87 3.81 7.63
CA ALA A 96 2.76 3.08 6.72
C ALA A 96 3.61 2.02 7.43
N GLU A 97 3.98 2.24 8.69
CA GLU A 97 4.72 1.26 9.49
C GLU A 97 3.84 0.07 9.85
N MET A 98 2.58 0.29 10.23
CA MET A 98 1.63 -0.80 10.44
C MET A 98 1.39 -1.61 9.16
N LEU A 99 1.28 -0.93 8.01
CA LEU A 99 1.17 -1.62 6.71
C LEU A 99 2.43 -2.45 6.41
N ALA A 100 3.61 -1.95 6.73
CA ALA A 100 4.87 -2.69 6.57
C ALA A 100 4.91 -3.95 7.45
N GLU A 101 4.41 -3.87 8.68
CA GLU A 101 4.29 -5.04 9.54
C GLU A 101 3.32 -6.09 8.99
N LEU A 102 2.21 -5.67 8.38
CA LEU A 102 1.31 -6.59 7.68
C LEU A 102 1.98 -7.22 6.45
N MET A 103 2.80 -6.46 5.70
CA MET A 103 3.58 -6.98 4.58
C MET A 103 4.63 -8.02 5.00
N ARG A 104 5.18 -7.94 6.21
CA ARG A 104 6.11 -8.95 6.74
C ARG A 104 5.45 -10.29 7.04
N VAL A 105 4.14 -10.29 7.27
CA VAL A 105 3.36 -11.50 7.59
C VAL A 105 2.85 -12.19 6.33
N LYS A 106 2.69 -11.44 5.25
CA LYS A 106 2.19 -11.91 3.95
C LYS A 106 3.24 -11.66 2.86
N TYR A 107 3.07 -12.28 1.71
CA TYR A 107 3.88 -11.98 0.53
C TYR A 107 3.47 -10.62 -0.04
N GLY A 108 4.18 -9.56 0.34
CA GLY A 108 3.83 -8.18 0.04
C GLY A 108 4.16 -7.78 -1.39
N ILE A 109 3.16 -7.26 -2.11
CA ILE A 109 3.28 -6.64 -3.43
C ILE A 109 2.93 -5.17 -3.25
N ALA A 110 3.90 -4.26 -3.44
CA ALA A 110 3.69 -2.83 -3.30
C ALA A 110 3.78 -2.13 -4.66
N ILE A 111 2.76 -1.36 -4.99
CA ILE A 111 2.65 -0.62 -6.26
C ILE A 111 2.90 0.85 -5.99
N ALA A 112 4.05 1.34 -6.49
CA ALA A 112 4.48 2.74 -6.44
C ALA A 112 4.44 3.39 -7.82
N GLY A 113 4.49 4.71 -7.84
CA GLY A 113 4.54 5.54 -9.05
C GLY A 113 3.71 6.80 -8.88
N SER A 114 4.05 7.86 -9.58
CA SER A 114 3.31 9.13 -9.52
C SER A 114 1.85 8.91 -9.93
N HIS A 115 1.62 8.10 -10.97
CA HIS A 115 0.28 7.84 -11.52
C HIS A 115 -0.02 6.35 -11.66
N GLY A 116 -1.32 6.03 -11.65
CA GLY A 116 -1.82 4.69 -11.95
C GLY A 116 -1.72 3.67 -10.81
N LYS A 117 -1.32 4.06 -9.61
CA LYS A 117 -1.21 3.16 -8.44
C LYS A 117 -2.50 2.38 -8.18
N THR A 118 -3.62 3.08 -7.98
CA THR A 118 -4.93 2.46 -7.67
C THR A 118 -5.40 1.53 -8.78
N THR A 119 -5.27 1.96 -10.03
CA THR A 119 -5.65 1.13 -11.19
C THR A 119 -4.80 -0.13 -11.26
N THR A 120 -3.48 -0.01 -11.14
CA THR A 120 -2.57 -1.16 -11.20
C THR A 120 -2.77 -2.09 -10.02
N THR A 121 -2.96 -1.58 -8.80
CA THR A 121 -3.29 -2.37 -7.60
C THR A 121 -4.57 -3.17 -7.82
N SER A 122 -5.60 -2.54 -8.38
CA SER A 122 -6.88 -3.19 -8.68
C SER A 122 -6.76 -4.29 -9.72
N LEU A 123 -6.00 -4.04 -10.80
CA LEU A 123 -5.75 -5.02 -11.85
C LEU A 123 -4.95 -6.22 -11.31
N VAL A 124 -3.87 -5.98 -10.58
CA VAL A 124 -3.06 -7.05 -9.95
C VAL A 124 -3.91 -7.88 -9.00
N ALA A 125 -4.69 -7.24 -8.14
CA ALA A 125 -5.59 -7.94 -7.22
C ALA A 125 -6.64 -8.78 -7.95
N THR A 126 -7.20 -8.26 -9.06
CA THR A 126 -8.19 -8.97 -9.87
C THR A 126 -7.59 -10.21 -10.54
N VAL A 127 -6.41 -10.08 -11.14
CA VAL A 127 -5.70 -11.20 -11.79
C VAL A 127 -5.33 -12.27 -10.77
N LEU A 128 -4.77 -11.87 -9.62
CA LEU A 128 -4.42 -12.82 -8.56
C LEU A 128 -5.65 -13.56 -8.02
N ARG A 129 -6.77 -12.84 -7.86
CA ARG A 129 -8.03 -13.44 -7.42
C ARG A 129 -8.58 -14.44 -8.46
N ALA A 130 -8.56 -14.08 -9.74
CA ALA A 130 -8.97 -14.96 -10.82
C ALA A 130 -8.11 -16.23 -10.88
N ALA A 131 -6.83 -16.12 -10.52
CA ALA A 131 -5.89 -17.24 -10.40
C ALA A 131 -6.02 -18.03 -9.08
N GLY A 132 -6.98 -17.73 -8.21
CA GLY A 132 -7.25 -18.46 -6.96
C GLY A 132 -6.36 -18.08 -5.76
N PHE A 133 -5.57 -17.01 -5.84
CA PHE A 133 -4.68 -16.61 -4.74
C PHE A 133 -5.38 -15.84 -3.60
N ASP A 134 -6.56 -15.30 -3.83
CA ASP A 134 -7.36 -14.51 -2.87
C ASP A 134 -6.55 -13.52 -2.02
N PRO A 135 -5.94 -12.49 -2.62
CA PRO A 135 -5.06 -11.57 -1.92
C PRO A 135 -5.80 -10.64 -0.95
N THR A 136 -5.13 -10.25 0.13
CA THR A 136 -5.47 -9.04 0.89
C THR A 136 -5.10 -7.82 0.05
N VAL A 137 -5.98 -6.82 -0.02
CA VAL A 137 -5.78 -5.62 -0.85
C VAL A 137 -5.94 -4.37 0.02
N VAL A 138 -5.01 -3.42 -0.11
CA VAL A 138 -5.05 -2.12 0.57
C VAL A 138 -4.81 -1.02 -0.46
N VAL A 139 -5.77 -0.14 -0.65
CA VAL A 139 -5.68 1.00 -1.60
C VAL A 139 -5.80 2.33 -0.88
N GLY A 140 -5.18 3.37 -1.45
CA GLY A 140 -5.29 4.73 -0.93
C GLY A 140 -6.63 5.41 -1.24
N GLY A 141 -7.38 4.91 -2.23
CA GLY A 141 -8.70 5.39 -2.65
C GLY A 141 -9.81 4.34 -2.51
N ARG A 142 -11.06 4.69 -2.82
CA ARG A 142 -12.15 3.71 -2.91
C ARG A 142 -12.01 2.86 -4.18
N MET A 143 -11.97 1.56 -4.01
CA MET A 143 -12.14 0.64 -5.15
C MET A 143 -13.63 0.43 -5.42
N ALA A 144 -14.12 0.96 -6.54
CA ALA A 144 -15.51 0.79 -6.94
C ALA A 144 -15.92 -0.69 -7.03
N ALA A 145 -15.01 -1.57 -7.46
CA ALA A 145 -15.26 -2.99 -7.58
C ALA A 145 -15.34 -3.77 -6.25
N LEU A 146 -14.87 -3.19 -5.14
CA LEU A 146 -14.87 -3.84 -3.82
C LEU A 146 -15.74 -3.11 -2.78
N GLY A 147 -16.25 -1.91 -3.09
CA GLY A 147 -17.05 -1.10 -2.16
C GLY A 147 -16.29 -0.62 -0.92
N SER A 148 -15.02 -0.98 -0.78
CA SER A 148 -14.17 -0.71 0.39
C SER A 148 -12.76 -0.31 -0.06
N ASN A 149 -11.99 0.28 0.83
CA ASN A 149 -10.58 0.68 0.63
C ASN A 149 -9.60 -0.43 0.97
N ALA A 150 -10.09 -1.48 1.58
CA ALA A 150 -9.33 -2.67 1.89
C ALA A 150 -10.23 -3.89 1.79
N ARG A 151 -9.64 -5.01 1.44
CA ARG A 151 -10.27 -6.31 1.46
C ARG A 151 -9.29 -7.31 2.06
N LEU A 152 -9.69 -7.98 3.12
CA LEU A 152 -8.95 -9.13 3.60
C LEU A 152 -9.23 -10.33 2.67
N GLY A 153 -8.15 -10.94 2.16
CA GLY A 153 -8.18 -12.23 1.49
C GLY A 153 -7.63 -13.32 2.39
N GLU A 154 -8.09 -14.56 2.19
CA GLU A 154 -7.59 -15.73 2.93
C GLU A 154 -6.19 -16.16 2.48
N GLY A 155 -5.76 -15.71 1.29
CA GLY A 155 -4.46 -16.04 0.71
C GLY A 155 -3.28 -15.36 1.41
N ASN A 156 -2.08 -15.85 1.12
CA ASN A 156 -0.83 -15.36 1.70
C ASN A 156 -0.28 -14.09 1.04
N MET A 157 -0.98 -13.52 0.06
CA MET A 157 -0.54 -12.31 -0.63
C MET A 157 -1.20 -11.07 -0.06
N LEU A 158 -0.45 -9.97 -0.04
CA LEU A 158 -0.95 -8.62 0.27
C LEU A 158 -0.55 -7.69 -0.86
N VAL A 159 -1.51 -7.08 -1.52
CA VAL A 159 -1.31 -6.08 -2.59
C VAL A 159 -1.66 -4.71 -2.02
N ALA A 160 -0.73 -3.78 -2.05
CA ALA A 160 -0.95 -2.45 -1.49
C ALA A 160 -0.39 -1.33 -2.37
N GLU A 161 -1.03 -0.18 -2.34
CA GLU A 161 -0.46 1.05 -2.86
C GLU A 161 0.69 1.53 -1.95
N ALA A 162 1.75 1.97 -2.58
CA ALA A 162 2.91 2.59 -1.95
C ALA A 162 2.88 4.09 -2.26
N ASP A 163 2.48 4.90 -1.28
CA ASP A 163 2.31 6.35 -1.45
C ASP A 163 3.65 7.05 -1.27
N GLU A 164 4.12 7.67 -2.34
CA GLU A 164 5.37 8.42 -2.36
C GLU A 164 5.24 9.85 -1.84
N SER A 165 4.02 10.40 -1.74
CA SER A 165 3.77 11.82 -1.53
C SER A 165 4.45 12.44 -0.30
N ASP A 166 4.61 11.66 0.76
CA ASP A 166 5.23 12.03 2.03
C ASP A 166 6.46 11.15 2.38
N GLY A 167 6.96 10.39 1.42
CA GLY A 167 8.08 9.45 1.62
C GLY A 167 7.73 8.22 2.45
N SER A 168 6.48 8.05 2.86
CA SER A 168 6.06 6.94 3.73
C SER A 168 6.21 5.56 3.07
N PHE A 169 6.17 5.49 1.73
CA PHE A 169 6.42 4.24 0.99
C PHE A 169 7.81 3.64 1.28
N LEU A 170 8.79 4.45 1.70
CA LEU A 170 10.10 3.98 2.13
C LEU A 170 10.08 3.17 3.43
N ARG A 171 8.97 3.14 4.16
CA ARG A 171 8.78 2.27 5.33
C ARG A 171 8.35 0.87 4.96
N LEU A 172 7.78 0.69 3.76
CA LEU A 172 7.29 -0.60 3.29
C LEU A 172 8.44 -1.57 3.01
N THR A 173 8.17 -2.85 3.16
CA THR A 173 9.11 -3.96 2.96
C THR A 173 8.53 -4.98 1.96
N PRO A 174 8.34 -4.58 0.69
CA PRO A 174 7.71 -5.46 -0.29
C PRO A 174 8.61 -6.62 -0.70
N THR A 175 8.00 -7.77 -0.95
CA THR A 175 8.66 -8.89 -1.66
C THR A 175 8.67 -8.63 -3.16
N ILE A 176 7.60 -8.00 -3.67
CA ILE A 176 7.54 -7.51 -5.05
C ILE A 176 7.27 -5.99 -5.02
N ALA A 177 8.15 -5.22 -5.64
CA ALA A 177 7.96 -3.78 -5.85
C ALA A 177 7.61 -3.53 -7.32
N VAL A 178 6.49 -2.85 -7.56
CA VAL A 178 6.10 -2.40 -8.90
C VAL A 178 6.27 -0.90 -8.98
N VAL A 179 6.92 -0.39 -10.03
CA VAL A 179 7.03 1.06 -10.32
C VAL A 179 6.43 1.34 -11.68
N THR A 180 5.37 2.15 -11.70
CA THR A 180 4.63 2.47 -12.92
C THR A 180 5.26 3.63 -13.69
N ASN A 181 5.60 4.70 -13.01
CA ASN A 181 6.21 5.91 -13.57
C ASN A 181 6.79 6.78 -12.44
N ILE A 182 7.62 7.76 -12.79
CA ILE A 182 8.25 8.72 -11.87
C ILE A 182 8.17 10.10 -12.48
N ASP A 183 7.08 10.81 -12.27
CA ASP A 183 6.91 12.18 -12.73
C ASP A 183 7.32 13.18 -11.63
N PRO A 184 7.72 14.41 -11.97
CA PRO A 184 8.20 15.42 -11.01
C PRO A 184 7.04 15.99 -10.17
N GLU A 185 6.44 15.15 -9.35
CA GLU A 185 5.39 15.49 -8.38
C GLU A 185 5.94 15.55 -6.95
N HIS A 186 5.16 16.14 -6.03
CA HIS A 186 5.50 16.25 -4.60
C HIS A 186 6.86 16.92 -4.33
N LEU A 187 7.24 17.90 -5.18
CA LEU A 187 8.52 18.63 -5.04
C LEU A 187 8.55 19.57 -3.82
N ASP A 188 7.41 19.87 -3.23
CA ASP A 188 7.30 20.49 -1.90
C ASP A 188 7.93 19.60 -0.81
N PHE A 189 7.80 18.29 -0.92
CA PHE A 189 8.43 17.30 -0.03
C PHE A 189 9.87 16.96 -0.46
N TYR A 190 10.06 16.51 -1.71
CA TYR A 190 11.36 16.01 -2.19
C TYR A 190 12.37 17.09 -2.57
N LYS A 191 11.94 18.34 -2.75
CA LYS A 191 12.74 19.51 -3.17
C LYS A 191 13.22 19.45 -4.63
N THR A 192 13.70 18.30 -5.12
CA THR A 192 14.14 18.12 -6.50
C THR A 192 13.64 16.79 -7.08
N HIS A 193 13.58 16.72 -8.40
CA HIS A 193 13.23 15.48 -9.09
C HIS A 193 14.27 14.37 -8.88
N GLU A 194 15.55 14.74 -8.75
CA GLU A 194 16.62 13.79 -8.45
C GLU A 194 16.43 13.12 -7.10
N LEU A 195 16.02 13.88 -6.07
CA LEU A 195 15.72 13.31 -4.75
C LEU A 195 14.49 12.39 -4.77
N LEU A 196 13.49 12.71 -5.59
CA LEU A 196 12.36 11.81 -5.83
C LEU A 196 12.82 10.52 -6.50
N LYS A 197 13.62 10.59 -7.59
CA LYS A 197 14.20 9.41 -8.24
C LYS A 197 15.03 8.56 -7.28
N GLU A 198 15.82 9.21 -6.41
CA GLU A 198 16.59 8.52 -5.39
C GLU A 198 15.71 7.77 -4.37
N ALA A 199 14.59 8.37 -3.97
CA ALA A 199 13.62 7.71 -3.10
C ALA A 199 12.99 6.47 -3.77
N PHE A 200 12.65 6.54 -5.06
CA PHE A 200 12.20 5.36 -5.81
C PHE A 200 13.27 4.27 -5.91
N LEU A 201 14.53 4.64 -6.14
CA LEU A 201 15.63 3.68 -6.12
C LEU A 201 15.75 3.00 -4.75
N GLN A 202 15.72 3.77 -3.66
CA GLN A 202 15.73 3.23 -2.30
C GLN A 202 14.54 2.29 -2.03
N PHE A 203 13.36 2.60 -2.54
CA PHE A 203 12.19 1.73 -2.45
C PHE A 203 12.41 0.40 -3.19
N ILE A 204 12.94 0.44 -4.41
CA ILE A 204 13.26 -0.75 -5.21
C ILE A 204 14.31 -1.61 -4.49
N GLU A 205 15.34 -1.00 -3.91
CA GLU A 205 16.42 -1.69 -3.20
C GLU A 205 15.98 -2.37 -1.88
N LYS A 206 14.76 -2.07 -1.36
CA LYS A 206 14.17 -2.79 -0.23
C LYS A 206 13.68 -4.19 -0.57
N VAL A 207 13.51 -4.50 -1.84
CA VAL A 207 13.15 -5.85 -2.29
C VAL A 207 14.21 -6.85 -1.81
N PRO A 208 13.83 -7.94 -1.13
CA PRO A 208 14.79 -8.93 -0.65
C PRO A 208 15.45 -9.69 -1.83
N PHE A 209 16.56 -10.38 -1.58
CA PHE A 209 17.32 -11.09 -2.61
C PHE A 209 16.48 -12.15 -3.37
N TYR A 210 15.44 -12.67 -2.77
CA TYR A 210 14.51 -13.64 -3.36
C TYR A 210 13.28 -12.98 -4.00
N GLY A 211 13.15 -11.67 -3.89
CA GLY A 211 12.03 -10.90 -4.41
C GLY A 211 12.21 -10.46 -5.86
N LEU A 212 11.37 -9.52 -6.30
CA LEU A 212 11.34 -9.03 -7.67
C LEU A 212 10.93 -7.56 -7.74
N ALA A 213 11.66 -6.75 -8.50
CA ALA A 213 11.17 -5.44 -8.94
C ALA A 213 10.55 -5.56 -10.35
N VAL A 214 9.41 -4.92 -10.57
CA VAL A 214 8.67 -4.90 -11.84
C VAL A 214 8.54 -3.45 -12.29
N LEU A 215 9.19 -3.09 -13.40
CA LEU A 215 9.51 -1.72 -13.75
C LEU A 215 8.96 -1.36 -15.14
N CYS A 216 8.24 -0.24 -15.26
CA CYS A 216 7.72 0.23 -16.53
C CYS A 216 8.83 0.78 -17.42
N LEU A 217 9.18 0.06 -18.48
CA LEU A 217 10.24 0.47 -19.41
C LEU A 217 9.82 1.62 -20.34
N ASP A 218 8.54 1.87 -20.49
CA ASP A 218 8.07 2.95 -21.34
C ASP A 218 8.30 4.35 -20.72
N HIS A 219 8.59 4.40 -19.40
CA HIS A 219 8.78 5.66 -18.70
C HIS A 219 10.27 6.06 -18.62
N PRO A 220 10.71 7.24 -19.14
CA PRO A 220 12.11 7.61 -19.26
C PRO A 220 12.82 7.67 -17.90
N HIS A 221 12.20 8.19 -16.86
CA HIS A 221 12.83 8.28 -15.53
C HIS A 221 12.93 6.93 -14.81
N VAL A 222 12.12 5.94 -15.18
CA VAL A 222 12.32 4.55 -14.75
C VAL A 222 13.51 3.93 -15.48
N GLN A 223 13.64 4.22 -16.78
CA GLN A 223 14.83 3.79 -17.57
C GLN A 223 16.14 4.34 -16.98
N ASP A 224 16.16 5.61 -16.54
CA ASP A 224 17.32 6.24 -15.90
C ASP A 224 17.81 5.48 -14.67
N LEU A 225 16.90 4.82 -13.94
CA LEU A 225 17.24 4.08 -12.73
C LEU A 225 17.81 2.67 -13.01
N LEU A 226 17.47 2.04 -14.15
CA LEU A 226 17.81 0.65 -14.43
C LEU A 226 19.30 0.32 -14.22
N PRO A 227 20.27 1.14 -14.70
CA PRO A 227 21.69 0.86 -14.52
C PRO A 227 22.17 0.86 -13.05
N ARG A 228 21.37 1.44 -12.14
CA ARG A 228 21.70 1.61 -10.72
C ARG A 228 21.06 0.52 -9.84
N ILE A 229 20.07 -0.21 -10.37
CA ILE A 229 19.30 -1.21 -9.62
C ILE A 229 20.13 -2.48 -9.45
N GLN A 230 20.36 -2.89 -8.20
CA GLN A 230 21.11 -4.11 -7.86
C GLN A 230 20.16 -5.30 -7.58
N ARG A 231 18.86 -5.05 -7.45
CA ARG A 231 17.88 -6.09 -7.18
C ARG A 231 17.48 -6.82 -8.46
N ARG A 232 17.08 -8.08 -8.31
CA ARG A 232 16.48 -8.82 -9.40
C ARG A 232 15.25 -8.07 -9.91
N HIS A 233 15.22 -7.78 -11.21
CA HIS A 233 14.13 -7.04 -11.81
C HIS A 233 13.73 -7.58 -13.17
N VAL A 234 12.51 -7.26 -13.56
CA VAL A 234 11.96 -7.41 -14.90
C VAL A 234 11.34 -6.10 -15.34
N THR A 235 11.29 -5.89 -16.64
CA THR A 235 10.63 -4.71 -17.22
C THR A 235 9.34 -5.08 -17.91
N TYR A 236 8.39 -4.15 -17.94
CA TYR A 236 7.17 -4.27 -18.72
C TYR A 236 6.90 -2.99 -19.51
N GLY A 237 6.11 -3.09 -20.58
CA GLY A 237 5.76 -1.93 -21.39
C GLY A 237 5.14 -2.30 -22.74
N LEU A 238 5.04 -1.31 -23.61
CA LEU A 238 4.64 -1.49 -25.01
C LEU A 238 5.85 -1.65 -25.93
N THR A 239 7.02 -1.24 -25.45
CA THR A 239 8.27 -1.39 -26.21
C THR A 239 8.71 -2.86 -26.24
N PRO A 240 9.14 -3.38 -27.42
CA PRO A 240 9.64 -4.75 -27.56
C PRO A 240 10.89 -5.10 -26.73
N GLN A 241 11.60 -4.07 -26.25
CA GLN A 241 12.78 -4.23 -25.38
C GLN A 241 12.41 -4.65 -23.95
N ALA A 242 11.15 -4.44 -23.54
CA ALA A 242 10.70 -4.87 -22.22
C ALA A 242 10.64 -6.38 -22.10
N THR A 243 10.97 -6.90 -20.91
CA THR A 243 10.88 -8.35 -20.60
C THR A 243 9.49 -8.90 -20.86
N TYR A 244 8.48 -8.15 -20.43
CA TYR A 244 7.06 -8.41 -20.73
C TYR A 244 6.50 -7.24 -21.52
N HIS A 245 5.88 -7.49 -22.67
CA HIS A 245 5.30 -6.40 -23.44
C HIS A 245 4.01 -6.81 -24.16
N ALA A 246 3.20 -5.81 -24.49
CA ALA A 246 1.96 -5.96 -25.23
C ALA A 246 2.12 -5.49 -26.67
N ARG A 247 1.51 -6.21 -27.63
CA ARG A 247 1.41 -5.84 -29.05
C ARG A 247 -0.02 -6.00 -29.57
N GLY A 248 -0.33 -5.34 -30.67
CA GLY A 248 -1.63 -5.49 -31.32
C GLY A 248 -2.77 -4.96 -30.45
N LEU A 249 -2.59 -3.78 -29.84
CA LEU A 249 -3.62 -3.17 -29.01
C LEU A 249 -4.82 -2.77 -29.88
N ASN A 250 -5.99 -3.30 -29.52
CA ASN A 250 -7.27 -2.94 -30.14
C ASN A 250 -8.20 -2.38 -29.06
N TYR A 251 -8.66 -1.14 -29.27
CA TYR A 251 -9.49 -0.42 -28.31
C TYR A 251 -10.97 -0.61 -28.64
N HIS A 252 -11.75 -1.11 -27.69
CA HIS A 252 -13.18 -1.40 -27.82
C HIS A 252 -13.97 -0.67 -26.72
N GLY A 253 -14.09 0.65 -26.83
CA GLY A 253 -14.77 1.46 -25.82
C GLY A 253 -14.04 1.40 -24.45
N LEU A 254 -14.60 0.66 -23.49
CA LEU A 254 -14.01 0.52 -22.14
C LEU A 254 -13.08 -0.67 -22.00
N SER A 255 -12.88 -1.46 -23.06
CA SER A 255 -11.97 -2.60 -23.07
C SER A 255 -10.87 -2.45 -24.09
N THR A 256 -9.77 -3.12 -23.88
CA THR A 256 -8.63 -3.17 -24.81
C THR A 256 -8.19 -4.63 -24.90
N SER A 257 -8.12 -5.19 -26.12
CA SER A 257 -7.48 -6.48 -26.32
C SER A 257 -6.05 -6.31 -26.82
N PHE A 258 -5.18 -7.25 -26.47
CA PHE A 258 -3.78 -7.26 -26.86
C PHE A 258 -3.18 -8.65 -26.76
N VAL A 259 -2.05 -8.88 -27.42
CA VAL A 259 -1.26 -10.08 -27.24
C VAL A 259 -0.09 -9.76 -26.29
N ALA A 260 -0.01 -10.47 -25.18
CA ALA A 260 1.10 -10.35 -24.23
C ALA A 260 2.28 -11.24 -24.66
N PHE A 261 3.50 -10.76 -24.46
CA PHE A 261 4.75 -11.44 -24.76
C PHE A 261 5.65 -11.48 -23.52
N HIS A 262 6.36 -12.59 -23.36
CA HIS A 262 7.56 -12.67 -22.53
C HIS A 262 8.77 -12.76 -23.46
N ARG A 263 9.51 -11.67 -23.60
CA ARG A 263 10.53 -11.50 -24.64
C ARG A 263 9.88 -11.75 -26.02
N ASP A 264 10.38 -12.70 -26.80
CA ASP A 264 9.84 -13.02 -28.14
C ASP A 264 8.74 -14.10 -28.12
N LYS A 265 8.40 -14.65 -26.96
CA LYS A 265 7.41 -15.74 -26.83
C LYS A 265 6.03 -15.14 -26.51
N PRO A 266 5.00 -15.37 -27.35
CA PRO A 266 3.64 -14.98 -27.00
C PRO A 266 3.12 -15.81 -25.82
N LEU A 267 2.41 -15.14 -24.92
CA LEU A 267 1.75 -15.75 -23.74
C LEU A 267 0.27 -16.02 -23.98
N GLY A 268 -0.36 -15.23 -24.86
CA GLY A 268 -1.78 -15.31 -25.17
C GLY A 268 -2.37 -13.95 -25.49
N GLU A 269 -3.65 -13.97 -25.85
CA GLU A 269 -4.49 -12.78 -26.05
C GLU A 269 -5.28 -12.49 -24.77
N PHE A 270 -5.36 -11.20 -24.43
CA PHE A 270 -6.02 -10.71 -23.23
C PHE A 270 -7.01 -9.60 -23.56
#